data_9bfd58c56a634acd3721711e347e0236
#
_entry.id   9bfd58c56a634acd3721711e347e0236
#
_cell.length_a   1.000
_cell.length_b   1.000
_cell.length_c   1.000
_cell.angle_alpha   90.00
_cell.angle_beta   90.00
_cell.angle_gamma   90.00
#
_symmetry.space_group_name_H-M   'P 1'
#
loop_
_entity.id
_entity.type
_entity.pdbx_description
1 polymer ?
#
loop_
_entity_poly.entity_id
_entity_poly.type
_entity_poly.pdbx_seq_one_letter_code
_entity_poly.pdbx_strand_id
1 'polypeptide(L)'
;MAERIRSLLARFPEDEATVRRLVATDASFDALCHEYHTIIGLLDRFEVEVERLTALEAEVKRLRQRQAWLEDELLTRIEGYRPR
;
A
#
# COMPACT_ATOMS: atom_id res chain seq x y z
N MET A 1 10.58 -10.80 1.47
CA MET A 1 9.45 -11.41 2.11
C MET A 1 8.67 -10.44 2.96
N ALA A 2 9.16 -10.11 4.16
CA ALA A 2 8.44 -9.18 5.01
C ALA A 2 8.41 -7.76 4.43
N GLU A 3 9.32 -7.46 3.51
CA GLU A 3 9.44 -6.11 2.98
C GLU A 3 8.22 -5.63 2.22
N ARG A 4 7.57 -6.51 1.46
CA ARG A 4 6.41 -6.11 0.64
C ARG A 4 5.18 -5.79 1.48
N ILE A 5 5.14 -6.25 2.74
CA ILE A 5 4.04 -5.93 3.63
C ILE A 5 4.43 -4.91 4.69
N ARG A 6 5.70 -4.48 4.70
CA ARG A 6 6.18 -3.52 5.70
C ARG A 6 5.38 -2.22 5.66
N SER A 7 5.18 -1.67 4.47
CA SER A 7 4.44 -0.42 4.32
C SER A 7 3.01 -0.57 4.82
N LEU A 8 2.41 -1.72 4.52
CA LEU A 8 1.05 -2.00 4.94
C LEU A 8 0.97 -2.17 6.45
N LEU A 9 1.94 -2.87 7.06
CA LEU A 9 1.96 -3.05 8.51
C LEU A 9 2.17 -1.74 9.23
N ALA A 10 2.95 -0.83 8.65
CA ALA A 10 3.14 0.50 9.21
C ALA A 10 1.83 1.29 9.19
N ARG A 11 1.01 1.08 8.17
CA ARG A 11 -0.27 1.78 8.03
C ARG A 11 -1.36 1.15 8.89
N PHE A 12 -1.32 -0.17 9.08
CA PHE A 12 -2.32 -0.93 9.83
C PHE A 12 -1.65 -1.79 10.91
N PRO A 13 -0.98 -1.17 11.90
CA PRO A 13 -0.18 -1.95 12.87
C PRO A 13 -1.02 -2.86 13.75
N GLU A 14 -2.29 -2.54 13.97
CA GLU A 14 -3.16 -3.33 14.83
C GLU A 14 -3.68 -4.59 14.13
N ASP A 15 -3.48 -4.68 12.83
CA ASP A 15 -4.01 -5.77 12.02
C ASP A 15 -2.93 -6.71 11.50
N GLU A 16 -1.76 -6.72 12.16
CA GLU A 16 -0.62 -7.50 11.67
C GLU A 16 -0.96 -8.97 11.46
N ALA A 17 -1.60 -9.61 12.43
CA ALA A 17 -1.92 -11.04 12.33
C ALA A 17 -2.86 -11.31 11.15
N THR A 18 -3.87 -10.45 10.96
CA THR A 18 -4.81 -10.58 9.86
C THR A 18 -4.11 -10.39 8.52
N VAL A 19 -3.26 -9.37 8.43
CA VAL A 19 -2.52 -9.08 7.19
C VAL A 19 -1.62 -10.27 6.81
N ARG A 20 -0.87 -10.80 7.77
CA ARG A 20 0.02 -11.94 7.50
C ARG A 20 -0.75 -13.17 7.05
N ARG A 21 -1.92 -13.41 7.65
CA ARG A 21 -2.75 -14.54 7.24
C ARG A 21 -3.31 -14.35 5.84
N LEU A 22 -3.79 -13.15 5.53
CA LEU A 22 -4.32 -12.86 4.20
C LEU A 22 -3.25 -12.95 3.13
N VAL A 23 -2.04 -12.47 3.40
CA VAL A 23 -0.92 -12.60 2.46
C VAL A 23 -0.62 -14.07 2.15
N ALA A 24 -0.73 -14.92 3.18
CA ALA A 24 -0.43 -16.35 3.00
C ALA A 24 -1.56 -17.12 2.31
N THR A 25 -2.80 -16.63 2.37
CA THR A 25 -3.96 -17.41 1.92
C THR A 25 -4.71 -16.79 0.75
N ASP A 26 -4.46 -15.52 0.43
CA ASP A 26 -5.20 -14.80 -0.62
C ASP A 26 -4.21 -14.13 -1.56
N ALA A 27 -4.02 -14.74 -2.75
CA ALA A 27 -3.06 -14.24 -3.74
C ALA A 27 -3.44 -12.83 -4.21
N SER A 28 -4.74 -12.52 -4.29
CA SER A 28 -5.20 -11.19 -4.68
C SER A 28 -4.80 -10.14 -3.65
N PHE A 29 -4.93 -10.48 -2.36
CA PHE A 29 -4.51 -9.59 -1.29
C PHE A 29 -2.99 -9.37 -1.32
N ASP A 30 -2.23 -10.44 -1.54
CA ASP A 30 -0.77 -10.34 -1.65
C ASP A 30 -0.36 -9.41 -2.79
N ALA A 31 -1.04 -9.51 -3.95
CA ALA A 31 -0.77 -8.66 -5.09
C ALA A 31 -1.04 -7.18 -4.77
N LEU A 32 -2.12 -6.90 -4.04
CA LEU A 32 -2.43 -5.53 -3.61
C LEU A 32 -1.37 -4.99 -2.65
N CYS A 33 -0.88 -5.83 -1.75
CA CYS A 33 0.19 -5.44 -0.82
C CYS A 33 1.46 -5.10 -1.58
N HIS A 34 1.79 -5.90 -2.59
CA HIS A 34 2.97 -5.66 -3.41
C HIS A 34 2.85 -4.33 -4.16
N GLU A 35 1.70 -4.07 -4.76
CA GLU A 35 1.48 -2.81 -5.46
C GLU A 35 1.56 -1.62 -4.50
N TYR A 36 0.96 -1.75 -3.32
CA TYR A 36 0.98 -0.69 -2.31
C TYR A 36 2.43 -0.36 -1.91
N HIS A 37 3.22 -1.39 -1.63
CA HIS A 37 4.62 -1.22 -1.26
C HIS A 37 5.41 -0.51 -2.36
N THR A 38 5.18 -0.91 -3.62
CA THR A 38 5.84 -0.31 -4.77
C THR A 38 5.50 1.18 -4.90
N ILE A 39 4.22 1.52 -4.73
CA ILE A 39 3.77 2.92 -4.84
C ILE A 39 4.36 3.77 -3.72
N ILE A 40 4.40 3.26 -2.50
CA ILE A 40 4.99 4.01 -1.38
C ILE A 40 6.47 4.31 -1.68
N GLY A 41 7.21 3.34 -2.20
CA GLY A 41 8.60 3.55 -2.57
C GLY A 41 8.78 4.58 -3.67
N LEU A 42 7.88 4.56 -4.68
CA LEU A 42 7.92 5.53 -5.77
C LEU A 42 7.60 6.94 -5.27
N LEU A 43 6.62 7.07 -4.39
CA LEU A 43 6.25 8.37 -3.84
C LEU A 43 7.39 8.97 -3.02
N ASP A 44 8.06 8.16 -2.20
CA ASP A 44 9.22 8.63 -1.43
C ASP A 44 10.29 9.19 -2.37
N ARG A 45 10.56 8.48 -3.46
CA ARG A 45 11.57 8.90 -4.42
C ARG A 45 11.14 10.17 -5.15
N PHE A 46 9.88 10.23 -5.59
CA PHE A 46 9.39 11.35 -6.38
C PHE A 46 9.23 12.61 -5.55
N GLU A 47 8.94 12.52 -4.26
CA GLU A 47 8.84 13.68 -3.39
C GLU A 47 10.14 14.46 -3.33
N VAL A 48 11.28 13.76 -3.41
CA VAL A 48 12.58 14.42 -3.46
C VAL A 48 12.79 15.13 -4.80
N GLU A 49 12.26 14.55 -5.89
CA GLU A 49 12.46 15.07 -7.23
C GLU A 49 11.45 16.15 -7.63
N VAL A 50 10.25 16.11 -7.06
CA VAL A 50 9.16 17.01 -7.46
C VAL A 50 9.51 18.49 -7.29
N GLU A 51 10.32 18.81 -6.29
CA GLU A 51 10.75 20.19 -6.09
C GLU A 51 11.56 20.73 -7.25
N ARG A 52 12.16 19.84 -8.05
CA ARG A 52 13.01 20.22 -9.17
C ARG A 52 12.30 20.12 -10.50
N LEU A 53 11.30 19.24 -10.62
CA LEU A 53 10.68 18.90 -11.90
C LEU A 53 9.16 18.95 -11.78
N THR A 54 8.59 20.08 -12.16
CA THR A 54 7.13 20.25 -12.15
C THR A 54 6.42 19.20 -13.01
N ALA A 55 7.14 18.63 -14.00
CA ALA A 55 6.57 17.58 -14.84
C ALA A 55 6.15 16.33 -14.07
N LEU A 56 6.74 16.11 -12.88
CA LEU A 56 6.41 14.95 -12.06
C LEU A 56 5.17 15.15 -11.20
N GLU A 57 4.65 16.38 -11.10
CA GLU A 57 3.50 16.65 -10.25
C GLU A 57 2.28 15.82 -10.61
N ALA A 58 1.99 15.70 -11.92
CA ALA A 58 0.85 14.92 -12.39
C ALA A 58 1.04 13.43 -12.06
N GLU A 59 2.27 12.95 -12.19
CA GLU A 59 2.59 11.55 -11.88
C GLU A 59 2.43 11.27 -10.39
N VAL A 60 2.93 12.18 -9.55
CA VAL A 60 2.80 12.04 -8.09
C VAL A 60 1.32 12.06 -7.70
N LYS A 61 0.55 12.97 -8.29
CA LYS A 61 -0.88 13.06 -8.00
C LYS A 61 -1.60 11.76 -8.34
N ARG A 62 -1.28 11.19 -9.49
CA ARG A 62 -1.89 9.92 -9.92
C ARG A 62 -1.53 8.78 -8.97
N LEU A 63 -0.26 8.72 -8.55
CA LEU A 63 0.18 7.69 -7.62
C LEU A 63 -0.48 7.84 -6.25
N ARG A 64 -0.68 9.08 -5.79
CA ARG A 64 -1.36 9.32 -4.52
C ARG A 64 -2.82 8.90 -4.59
N GLN A 65 -3.47 9.13 -5.72
CA GLN A 65 -4.84 8.68 -5.91
C GLN A 65 -4.92 7.15 -5.89
N ARG A 66 -3.96 6.49 -6.54
CA ARG A 66 -3.90 5.03 -6.52
C ARG A 66 -3.62 4.51 -5.13
N GLN A 67 -2.71 5.17 -4.40
CA GLN A 67 -2.42 4.82 -3.02
C GLN A 67 -3.68 4.88 -2.16
N ALA A 68 -4.46 5.95 -2.29
CA ALA A 68 -5.69 6.11 -1.51
C ALA A 68 -6.68 4.99 -1.83
N TRP A 69 -6.83 4.66 -3.11
CA TRP A 69 -7.73 3.56 -3.51
C TRP A 69 -7.26 2.23 -2.93
N LEU A 70 -5.95 1.98 -2.98
CA LEU A 70 -5.39 0.74 -2.45
C LEU A 70 -5.58 0.64 -0.94
N GLU A 71 -5.37 1.75 -0.21
CA GLU A 71 -5.59 1.74 1.24
C GLU A 71 -7.03 1.42 1.58
N ASP A 72 -7.97 2.00 0.83
CA ASP A 72 -9.38 1.77 1.05
C ASP A 72 -9.75 0.31 0.75
N GLU A 73 -9.25 -0.20 -0.37
CA GLU A 73 -9.50 -1.59 -0.76
C GLU A 73 -8.90 -2.58 0.23
N LEU A 74 -7.66 -2.32 0.66
CA LEU A 74 -6.99 -3.18 1.64
C LEU A 74 -7.72 -3.17 2.97
N LEU A 75 -8.15 -1.99 3.43
CA LEU A 75 -8.89 -1.88 4.67
C LEU A 75 -10.22 -2.66 4.59
N THR A 76 -10.93 -2.54 3.48
CA THR A 76 -12.18 -3.26 3.27
C THR A 76 -11.97 -4.77 3.39
N ARG A 77 -10.90 -5.28 2.77
CA ARG A 77 -10.59 -6.72 2.83
C ARG A 77 -10.19 -7.16 4.22
N ILE A 78 -9.42 -6.34 4.94
CA ILE A 78 -9.03 -6.63 6.31
C ILE A 78 -10.24 -6.69 7.22
N GLU A 79 -11.13 -5.72 7.10
CA GLU A 79 -12.35 -5.67 7.91
C GLU A 79 -13.27 -6.84 7.62
N GLY A 80 -13.37 -7.24 6.35
CA GLY A 80 -14.19 -8.38 5.97
C GLY A 80 -13.65 -9.71 6.49
N TYR A 81 -12.34 -9.80 6.74
CA TYR A 81 -11.71 -11.02 7.24
C TYR A 81 -11.66 -11.07 8.77
N ARG A 82 -11.76 -9.93 9.42
CA ARG A 82 -11.61 -9.81 10.87
C ARG A 82 -12.66 -10.63 11.59
N PRO A 83 -12.30 -11.50 12.55
CA PRO A 83 -13.28 -12.28 13.31
C PRO A 83 -14.13 -11.34 14.17
N ARG A 84 -15.40 -11.72 14.32
CA ARG A 84 -16.35 -10.95 15.13
C ARG A 84 -16.51 -11.51 16.52
#